data_dea31771665e72c9b9e378f7b228f6fa
#
_entry.id   dea31771665e72c9b9e378f7b228f6fa
#
_cell.length_a   1.000
_cell.length_b   1.000
_cell.length_c   1.000
_cell.angle_alpha   90.00
_cell.angle_beta   90.00
_cell.angle_gamma   90.00
#
_symmetry.space_group_name_H-M   'P 1'
#
loop_
_entity.id
_entity.type
_entity.pdbx_description
1 polymer ?
#
loop_
_entity_poly.entity_id
_entity_poly.type
_entity_poly.pdbx_seq_one_letter_code
_entity_poly.pdbx_strand_id
1 'polypeptide(L)'
;LGEQPHRVKFMIRDRGPNFTAAFDAVLADAGIRIVLCNVRTPRMNSIIERWIGGCRRELLDRTLVWNQTHLRRILRAYEIHHNQHRPHRSLDAAAPLKPLPVPVDLDRYRVRRQTHTGCLINEYRLVA
;
A
#
# COMPACT_ATOMS: atom_id res chain seq x y z
N LEU A 1 10.06 -5.63 -21.12
CA LEU A 1 10.66 -6.28 -19.94
C LEU A 1 9.61 -6.30 -18.87
N GLY A 2 8.91 -7.47 -18.74
CA GLY A 2 7.82 -7.64 -17.81
C GLY A 2 8.35 -7.59 -16.38
N GLU A 3 7.80 -6.70 -15.58
CA GLU A 3 7.92 -6.71 -14.13
C GLU A 3 7.44 -8.08 -13.64
N GLN A 4 8.36 -8.89 -13.16
CA GLN A 4 8.02 -10.14 -12.47
C GLN A 4 7.14 -9.75 -11.27
N PRO A 5 5.93 -10.29 -11.13
CA PRO A 5 5.11 -10.00 -9.97
C PRO A 5 5.91 -10.41 -8.73
N HIS A 6 6.12 -9.46 -7.80
CA HIS A 6 6.81 -9.73 -6.54
C HIS A 6 6.09 -10.88 -5.85
N ARG A 7 6.71 -12.06 -5.87
CA ARG A 7 6.12 -13.26 -5.32
C ARG A 7 6.06 -13.13 -3.81
N VAL A 8 4.87 -13.15 -3.25
CA VAL A 8 4.66 -13.15 -1.79
C VAL A 8 5.36 -14.37 -1.22
N LYS A 9 6.29 -14.16 -0.28
CA LYS A 9 7.06 -15.22 0.36
C LYS A 9 6.55 -15.56 1.76
N PHE A 10 6.00 -14.58 2.44
CA PHE A 10 5.53 -14.69 3.82
C PHE A 10 4.15 -14.09 3.96
N MET A 11 3.31 -14.72 4.78
CA MET A 11 2.07 -14.16 5.27
C MET A 11 2.13 -14.07 6.79
N ILE A 12 2.07 -12.84 7.30
CA ILE A 12 1.95 -12.59 8.74
C ILE A 12 0.47 -12.53 9.07
N ARG A 13 0.02 -13.36 10.02
CA ARG A 13 -1.37 -13.37 10.45
C ARG A 13 -1.49 -13.54 11.97
N ASP A 14 -2.62 -13.15 12.50
CA ASP A 14 -2.99 -13.43 13.88
C ASP A 14 -3.45 -14.89 14.06
N ARG A 15 -3.85 -15.23 15.26
CA ARG A 15 -4.35 -16.56 15.64
C ARG A 15 -5.89 -16.62 15.62
N GLY A 16 -6.52 -15.72 14.88
CA GLY A 16 -7.98 -15.62 14.79
C GLY A 16 -8.63 -16.88 14.21
N PRO A 17 -9.89 -17.15 14.56
CA PRO A 17 -10.62 -18.36 14.11
C PRO A 17 -10.91 -18.36 12.59
N ASN A 18 -10.75 -17.22 11.92
CA ASN A 18 -10.97 -17.11 10.47
C ASN A 18 -9.90 -17.82 9.63
N PHE A 19 -8.75 -18.16 10.24
CA PHE A 19 -7.64 -18.83 9.57
C PHE A 19 -7.66 -20.31 9.92
N THR A 20 -8.28 -21.10 9.05
CA THR A 20 -8.38 -22.55 9.22
C THR A 20 -7.11 -23.27 8.75
N ALA A 21 -6.95 -24.54 9.14
CA ALA A 21 -5.88 -25.38 8.63
C ALA A 21 -5.92 -25.55 7.10
N ALA A 22 -7.10 -25.55 6.50
CA ALA A 22 -7.27 -25.58 5.05
C ALA A 22 -6.73 -24.30 4.38
N PHE A 23 -6.93 -23.14 4.99
CA PHE A 23 -6.36 -21.88 4.53
C PHE A 23 -4.81 -21.92 4.57
N ASP A 24 -4.25 -22.42 5.66
CA ASP A 24 -2.80 -22.57 5.81
C ASP A 24 -2.22 -23.53 4.77
N ALA A 25 -2.91 -24.66 4.50
CA ALA A 25 -2.49 -25.62 3.50
C ALA A 25 -2.44 -25.02 2.08
N VAL A 26 -3.43 -24.22 1.69
CA VAL A 26 -3.45 -23.53 0.40
C VAL A 26 -2.28 -22.55 0.24
N LEU A 27 -1.93 -21.82 1.29
CA LEU A 27 -0.79 -20.91 1.27
C LEU A 27 0.53 -21.66 1.20
N ALA A 28 0.66 -22.75 1.96
CA ALA A 28 1.86 -23.59 1.93
C ALA A 28 2.08 -24.21 0.55
N ASP A 29 1.02 -24.69 -0.11
CA ASP A 29 1.06 -25.23 -1.47
C ASP A 29 1.47 -24.16 -2.49
N ALA A 30 1.06 -22.92 -2.29
CA ALA A 30 1.52 -21.77 -3.08
C ALA A 30 2.97 -21.31 -2.74
N GLY A 31 3.66 -22.00 -1.84
CA GLY A 31 5.03 -21.67 -1.41
C GLY A 31 5.11 -20.44 -0.50
N ILE A 32 4.03 -20.07 0.16
CA ILE A 32 3.96 -18.94 1.08
C ILE A 32 4.16 -19.45 2.51
N ARG A 33 5.15 -18.91 3.20
CA ARG A 33 5.42 -19.24 4.62
C ARG A 33 4.51 -18.41 5.52
N ILE A 34 3.84 -19.08 6.45
CA ILE A 34 2.99 -18.43 7.44
C ILE A 34 3.82 -18.08 8.68
N VAL A 35 3.73 -16.82 9.10
CA VAL A 35 4.31 -16.30 10.32
C VAL A 35 3.18 -15.90 11.25
N LEU A 36 3.03 -16.66 12.34
CA LEU A 36 2.01 -16.36 13.34
C LEU A 36 2.47 -15.23 14.26
N CYS A 37 1.61 -14.24 14.46
CA CYS A 37 1.84 -13.24 15.48
C CYS A 37 1.89 -13.90 16.88
N ASN A 38 2.77 -13.40 17.74
CA ASN A 38 2.83 -13.84 19.12
C ASN A 38 1.55 -13.48 19.87
N VAL A 39 1.21 -14.29 20.87
CA VAL A 39 0.09 -14.00 21.76
C VAL A 39 0.32 -12.66 22.45
N ARG A 40 -0.68 -11.78 22.41
CA ARG A 40 -0.63 -10.43 23.01
C ARG A 40 0.46 -9.50 22.46
N THR A 41 0.85 -9.67 21.20
CA THR A 41 1.82 -8.77 20.54
C THR A 41 1.16 -8.00 19.39
N PRO A 42 0.32 -7.01 19.66
CA PRO A 42 -0.45 -6.28 18.64
C PRO A 42 0.45 -5.54 17.64
N ARG A 43 1.69 -5.23 18.01
CA ARG A 43 2.63 -4.50 17.15
C ARG A 43 3.06 -5.28 15.90
N MET A 44 2.95 -6.61 15.89
CA MET A 44 3.35 -7.41 14.73
C MET A 44 2.49 -7.14 13.49
N ASN A 45 1.21 -6.79 13.68
CA ASN A 45 0.29 -6.43 12.59
C ASN A 45 0.13 -4.91 12.39
N SER A 46 0.80 -4.10 13.18
CA SER A 46 0.60 -2.63 13.18
C SER A 46 0.86 -1.97 11.83
N ILE A 47 1.74 -2.53 11.01
CA ILE A 47 2.05 -1.99 9.68
C ILE A 47 0.86 -2.18 8.75
N ILE A 48 0.32 -3.40 8.68
CA ILE A 48 -0.84 -3.69 7.81
C ILE A 48 -2.11 -3.00 8.32
N GLU A 49 -2.33 -2.96 9.63
CA GLU A 49 -3.45 -2.24 10.24
C GLU A 49 -3.41 -0.74 9.91
N ARG A 50 -2.23 -0.13 9.97
CA ARG A 50 -2.02 1.27 9.60
C ARG A 50 -2.28 1.50 8.12
N TRP A 51 -1.81 0.60 7.26
CA TRP A 51 -2.05 0.65 5.82
C TRP A 51 -3.54 0.55 5.51
N ILE A 52 -4.23 -0.45 6.06
CA ILE A 52 -5.69 -0.64 5.89
C ILE A 52 -6.45 0.58 6.42
N GLY A 53 -6.11 1.06 7.61
CA GLY A 53 -6.73 2.26 8.20
C GLY A 53 -6.52 3.51 7.35
N GLY A 54 -5.34 3.69 6.75
CA GLY A 54 -5.06 4.76 5.79
C GLY A 54 -5.91 4.63 4.54
N CYS A 55 -5.90 3.45 3.92
CA CYS A 55 -6.66 3.15 2.71
C CYS A 55 -8.17 3.39 2.91
N ARG A 56 -8.73 2.98 4.04
CA ARG A 56 -10.13 3.24 4.36
C ARG A 56 -10.42 4.72 4.44
N ARG A 57 -9.73 5.46 5.30
CA ARG A 57 -9.98 6.90 5.53
C ARG A 57 -9.74 7.77 4.30
N GLU A 58 -8.70 7.46 3.54
CA GLU A 58 -8.26 8.29 2.41
C GLU A 58 -8.98 7.96 1.11
N LEU A 59 -9.44 6.72 0.96
CA LEU A 59 -10.04 6.23 -0.28
C LEU A 59 -11.43 5.60 -0.09
N LEU A 60 -11.53 4.47 0.63
CA LEU A 60 -12.73 3.64 0.60
C LEU A 60 -13.95 4.31 1.24
N ASP A 61 -13.77 5.01 2.36
CA ASP A 61 -14.87 5.70 3.06
C ASP A 61 -15.37 6.94 2.28
N ARG A 62 -14.68 7.31 1.21
CA ARG A 62 -14.98 8.46 0.34
C ARG A 62 -15.35 8.08 -1.09
N THR A 63 -15.38 6.79 -1.40
CA THR A 63 -15.61 6.29 -2.75
C THR A 63 -16.81 5.36 -2.78
N LEU A 64 -17.77 5.64 -3.67
CA LEU A 64 -18.82 4.68 -3.96
C LEU A 64 -18.24 3.56 -4.84
N VAL A 65 -18.21 2.35 -4.30
CA VAL A 65 -17.70 1.18 -5.02
C VAL A 65 -18.83 0.53 -5.79
N TRP A 66 -18.73 0.53 -7.13
CA TRP A 66 -19.78 0.00 -8.01
C TRP A 66 -19.73 -1.51 -8.18
N ASN A 67 -18.52 -2.09 -8.27
CA ASN A 67 -18.30 -3.51 -8.49
C ASN A 67 -16.86 -3.91 -8.14
N GLN A 68 -16.57 -5.19 -8.23
CA GLN A 68 -15.24 -5.74 -7.90
C GLN A 68 -14.12 -5.18 -8.78
N THR A 69 -14.38 -4.99 -10.07
CA THR A 69 -13.38 -4.42 -11.00
C THR A 69 -13.04 -2.98 -10.62
N HIS A 70 -14.04 -2.18 -10.28
CA HIS A 70 -13.85 -0.83 -9.77
C HIS A 70 -13.04 -0.83 -8.47
N LEU A 71 -13.39 -1.69 -7.51
CA LEU A 71 -12.65 -1.84 -6.25
C LEU A 71 -11.18 -2.17 -6.50
N ARG A 72 -10.89 -3.16 -7.34
CA ARG A 72 -9.50 -3.52 -7.69
C ARG A 72 -8.72 -2.36 -8.29
N ARG A 73 -9.34 -1.59 -9.18
CA ARG A 73 -8.72 -0.43 -9.82
C ARG A 73 -8.34 0.66 -8.82
N ILE A 74 -9.25 1.02 -7.91
CA ILE A 74 -8.99 2.08 -6.93
C ILE A 74 -7.98 1.62 -5.87
N LEU A 75 -8.01 0.36 -5.45
CA LEU A 75 -7.01 -0.19 -4.52
C LEU A 75 -5.62 -0.22 -5.13
N ARG A 76 -5.50 -0.58 -6.42
CA ARG A 76 -4.21 -0.54 -7.12
C ARG A 76 -3.67 0.90 -7.26
N ALA A 77 -4.53 1.86 -7.57
CA ALA A 77 -4.13 3.26 -7.60
C ALA A 77 -3.63 3.74 -6.23
N TYR A 78 -4.30 3.34 -5.14
CA TYR A 78 -3.87 3.67 -3.79
C TYR A 78 -2.55 2.99 -3.41
N GLU A 79 -2.36 1.72 -3.77
CA GLU A 79 -1.11 0.99 -3.56
C GLU A 79 0.08 1.70 -4.20
N ILE A 80 -0.05 2.10 -5.47
CA ILE A 80 0.98 2.83 -6.20
C ILE A 80 1.27 4.17 -5.52
N HIS A 81 0.22 4.93 -5.19
CA HIS A 81 0.35 6.20 -4.49
C HIS A 81 1.06 6.04 -3.15
N HIS A 82 0.62 5.08 -2.32
CA HIS A 82 1.19 4.83 -1.00
C HIS A 82 2.69 4.49 -1.08
N ASN A 83 3.07 3.66 -2.05
CA ASN A 83 4.43 3.14 -2.15
C ASN A 83 5.40 4.11 -2.85
N GLN A 84 4.90 4.94 -3.78
CA GLN A 84 5.78 5.75 -4.63
C GLN A 84 5.63 7.27 -4.43
N HIS A 85 4.54 7.73 -3.83
CA HIS A 85 4.24 9.16 -3.78
C HIS A 85 3.89 9.67 -2.38
N ARG A 86 3.29 8.82 -1.54
CA ARG A 86 2.83 9.25 -0.22
C ARG A 86 4.02 9.44 0.74
N PRO A 87 4.22 10.66 1.27
CA PRO A 87 5.30 10.91 2.23
C PRO A 87 5.01 10.20 3.57
N HIS A 88 6.03 9.59 4.14
CA HIS A 88 5.98 8.92 5.43
C HIS A 88 6.93 9.56 6.43
N ARG A 89 6.44 9.93 7.62
CA ARG A 89 7.27 10.54 8.68
C ARG A 89 8.44 9.66 9.10
N SER A 90 8.21 8.36 9.20
CA SER A 90 9.25 7.39 9.59
C SER A 90 10.33 7.18 8.53
N LEU A 91 10.15 7.75 7.34
CA LEU A 91 11.08 7.70 6.22
C LEU A 91 11.53 9.11 5.80
N ASP A 92 11.55 10.05 6.74
CA ASP A 92 11.94 11.45 6.49
C ASP A 92 11.20 12.08 5.30
N ALA A 93 9.90 11.83 5.22
CA ALA A 93 9.00 12.21 4.12
C ALA A 93 9.25 11.52 2.77
N ALA A 94 10.12 10.52 2.68
CA ALA A 94 10.20 9.66 1.51
C ALA A 94 8.97 8.74 1.40
N ALA A 95 8.71 8.22 0.20
CA ALA A 95 7.77 7.12 0.01
C ALA A 95 8.48 5.76 0.20
N PRO A 96 7.77 4.67 0.56
CA PRO A 96 8.39 3.38 0.86
C PRO A 96 9.28 2.81 -0.24
N LEU A 97 8.90 2.98 -1.49
CA LEU A 97 9.65 2.47 -2.65
C LEU A 97 10.32 3.56 -3.48
N LYS A 98 10.27 4.82 -3.03
CA LYS A 98 10.87 5.92 -3.76
C LYS A 98 11.60 6.85 -2.79
N PRO A 99 12.94 6.91 -2.86
CA PRO A 99 13.72 7.83 -2.05
C PRO A 99 13.38 9.29 -2.39
N LEU A 100 13.72 10.20 -1.49
CA LEU A 100 13.61 11.62 -1.78
C LEU A 100 14.48 11.98 -2.99
N PRO A 101 13.98 12.83 -3.87
CA PRO A 101 14.79 13.36 -4.96
C PRO A 101 15.94 14.20 -4.40
N VAL A 102 17.02 14.30 -5.16
CA VAL A 102 18.10 15.27 -4.87
C VAL A 102 17.49 16.67 -4.85
N PRO A 103 17.87 17.52 -3.90
CA PRO A 103 17.41 18.91 -3.88
C PRO A 103 17.67 19.61 -5.22
N VAL A 104 16.65 20.25 -5.76
CA VAL A 104 16.70 20.98 -7.02
C VAL A 104 16.33 22.44 -6.79
N ASP A 105 16.84 23.30 -7.66
CA ASP A 105 16.45 24.71 -7.68
C ASP A 105 15.00 24.82 -8.20
N LEU A 106 14.08 25.12 -7.28
CA LEU A 106 12.64 25.17 -7.58
C LEU A 106 12.27 26.32 -8.51
N ASP A 107 13.11 27.36 -8.65
CA ASP A 107 12.85 28.49 -9.56
C ASP A 107 12.88 28.05 -11.04
N ARG A 108 13.49 26.91 -11.32
CA ARG A 108 13.58 26.33 -12.67
C ARG A 108 12.42 25.41 -13.02
N TYR A 109 11.53 25.10 -12.07
CA TYR A 109 10.50 24.10 -12.23
C TYR A 109 9.14 24.63 -11.82
N ARG A 110 8.11 24.08 -12.43
CA ARG A 110 6.73 24.27 -12.00
C ARG A 110 6.23 23.01 -11.31
N VAL A 111 5.45 23.17 -10.27
CA VAL A 111 4.78 22.05 -9.60
C VAL A 111 3.50 21.74 -10.35
N ARG A 112 3.41 20.55 -10.92
CA ARG A 112 2.19 20.04 -11.54
C ARG A 112 1.51 19.04 -10.62
N ARG A 113 0.25 19.30 -10.30
CA ARG A 113 -0.61 18.36 -9.59
C ARG A 113 -1.27 17.40 -10.58
N GLN A 114 -1.20 16.12 -10.29
CA GLN A 114 -1.94 15.06 -10.97
C GLN A 114 -2.91 14.42 -9.99
N THR A 115 -4.18 14.30 -10.38
CA THR A 115 -5.22 13.73 -9.52
C THR A 115 -5.66 12.36 -10.04
N HIS A 116 -5.96 11.46 -9.10
CA HIS A 116 -6.46 10.12 -9.39
C HIS A 116 -7.72 9.84 -8.55
N THR A 117 -8.49 8.83 -8.95
CA THR A 117 -9.64 8.32 -8.18
C THR A 117 -10.62 9.42 -7.75
N GLY A 118 -11.14 10.21 -8.71
CA GLY A 118 -12.10 11.27 -8.41
C GLY A 118 -11.53 12.40 -7.54
N CYS A 119 -10.28 12.77 -7.75
CA CYS A 119 -9.55 13.81 -7.01
C CYS A 119 -9.24 13.47 -5.54
N LEU A 120 -9.40 12.24 -5.11
CA LEU A 120 -9.07 11.81 -3.74
C LEU A 120 -7.57 11.62 -3.52
N ILE A 121 -6.85 11.20 -4.57
CA ILE A 121 -5.40 11.01 -4.54
C ILE A 121 -4.77 12.14 -5.36
N ASN A 122 -3.87 12.89 -4.73
CA ASN A 122 -3.12 13.97 -5.37
C ASN A 122 -1.63 13.65 -5.34
N GLU A 123 -1.01 13.73 -6.50
CA GLU A 123 0.42 13.55 -6.70
C GLU A 123 1.01 14.81 -7.30
N TYR A 124 2.23 15.13 -6.91
CA TYR A 124 2.91 16.34 -7.35
C TYR A 124 4.22 15.96 -8.02
N ARG A 125 4.47 16.58 -9.16
CA ARG A 125 5.75 16.41 -9.89
C ARG A 125 6.28 17.76 -10.35
N LEU A 126 7.59 17.85 -10.42
CA LEU A 126 8.27 18.98 -11.02
C LEU A 126 8.26 18.79 -12.54
N VAL A 127 7.94 19.86 -13.25
CA VAL A 127 8.02 19.95 -14.70
C VAL A 127 8.84 21.19 -15.06
N ALA A 128 9.72 21.04 -16.06
CA ALA A 128 10.53 22.14 -16.57
C ALA A 128 9.66 23.14 -17.34
#